data_ee8dfc42755532f89f80661ed097ebb6
#
_entry.id   ee8dfc42755532f89f80661ed097ebb6
#
_cell.length_a   1.000
_cell.length_b   1.000
_cell.length_c   1.000
_cell.angle_alpha   90.00
_cell.angle_beta   90.00
_cell.angle_gamma   90.00
#
_symmetry.space_group_name_H-M   'P 1'
#
loop_
_entity.id
_entity.type
_entity.pdbx_description
1 polymer ?
#
loop_
_entity_poly.entity_id
_entity_poly.type
_entity_poly.pdbx_seq_one_letter_code
_entity_poly.pdbx_strand_id
1 'polypeptide(L)'
;MNIICIVGSDGSGKTTLANCLVSEIEKRGKKVAHVWMRFNNFFSKVLLAFARMRGYSYYKYFDGIKMGFHDFENVWWLRWPFAFLQMIDVNIASWFKFRTCKGNDVVVFERSPWDTLSDVMADTGIQYLEKNCIGRGIVHAFRGKSIVLWVDRDIVSIRDSRIELKMDYKLDVKISNYQRMANFFGWVRIDNNRSIEEAVKDMLAYV
;
A
#
# COMPACT_ATOMS: atom_id res chain seq x y z
N MET A 1 -21.36 5.96 1.05
CA MET A 1 -20.09 5.49 1.64
C MET A 1 -18.96 5.94 0.73
N ASN A 2 -18.19 6.94 1.15
CA ASN A 2 -17.03 7.42 0.43
C ASN A 2 -15.81 6.57 0.84
N ILE A 3 -15.02 6.11 -0.13
CA ILE A 3 -13.84 5.28 0.11
C ILE A 3 -12.61 6.11 -0.19
N ILE A 4 -11.74 6.26 0.81
CA ILE A 4 -10.48 6.99 0.70
C ILE A 4 -9.35 5.99 0.95
N CYS A 5 -8.40 5.92 0.03
CA CYS A 5 -7.19 5.11 0.17
C CYS A 5 -6.00 6.03 0.38
N ILE A 6 -5.30 5.88 1.50
CA ILE A 6 -4.06 6.60 1.78
C ILE A 6 -2.91 5.66 1.45
N VAL A 7 -2.16 6.01 0.40
CA VAL A 7 -1.08 5.20 -0.16
C VAL A 7 0.26 5.93 -0.13
N GLY A 8 1.35 5.20 -0.22
CA GLY A 8 2.72 5.76 -0.25
C GLY A 8 3.75 4.82 0.36
N SER A 9 5.01 5.15 0.26
CA SER A 9 6.12 4.35 0.80
C SER A 9 6.10 4.24 2.32
N ASP A 10 6.78 3.26 2.87
CA ASP A 10 7.03 3.18 4.31
C ASP A 10 7.78 4.43 4.76
N GLY A 11 7.44 4.99 5.92
CA GLY A 11 8.04 6.24 6.43
C GLY A 11 7.48 7.53 5.83
N SER A 12 6.56 7.49 4.86
CA SER A 12 5.97 8.71 4.28
C SER A 12 4.99 9.46 5.20
N GLY A 13 4.61 8.89 6.36
CA GLY A 13 3.70 9.52 7.32
C GLY A 13 2.23 9.15 7.17
N LYS A 14 1.89 8.15 6.35
CA LYS A 14 0.50 7.70 6.11
C LYS A 14 -0.32 7.48 7.37
N THR A 15 0.21 6.76 8.34
CA THR A 15 -0.50 6.42 9.59
C THR A 15 -0.86 7.68 10.37
N THR A 16 0.07 8.62 10.48
CA THR A 16 -0.16 9.89 11.16
C THR A 16 -1.25 10.68 10.48
N LEU A 17 -1.15 10.85 9.16
CA LEU A 17 -2.14 11.58 8.37
C LEU A 17 -3.50 10.87 8.37
N ALA A 18 -3.54 9.53 8.30
CA ALA A 18 -4.79 8.77 8.39
C ALA A 18 -5.51 8.99 9.71
N ASN A 19 -4.78 8.92 10.84
CA ASN A 19 -5.35 9.14 12.16
C ASN A 19 -5.88 10.57 12.33
N CYS A 20 -5.13 11.57 11.87
CA CYS A 20 -5.57 12.97 11.89
C CYS A 20 -6.82 13.17 11.01
N LEU A 21 -6.82 12.62 9.80
CA LEU A 21 -7.97 12.71 8.88
C LEU A 21 -9.22 12.07 9.49
N VAL A 22 -9.10 10.88 10.07
CA VAL A 22 -10.21 10.18 10.74
C VAL A 22 -10.77 11.03 11.86
N SER A 23 -9.93 11.58 12.74
CA SER A 23 -10.34 12.46 13.84
C SER A 23 -11.09 13.70 13.35
N GLU A 24 -10.63 14.32 12.26
CA GLU A 24 -11.31 15.49 11.70
C GLU A 24 -12.67 15.15 11.06
N ILE A 25 -12.80 13.97 10.44
CA ILE A 25 -14.06 13.48 9.89
C ILE A 25 -15.07 13.22 11.02
N GLU A 26 -14.63 12.59 12.13
CA GLU A 26 -15.45 12.33 13.31
C GLU A 26 -15.94 13.62 13.97
N LYS A 27 -15.08 14.64 14.11
CA LYS A 27 -15.46 15.97 14.60
C LYS A 27 -16.56 16.63 13.76
N ARG A 28 -16.64 16.29 12.48
CA ARG A 28 -17.71 16.75 11.58
C ARG A 28 -19.00 15.92 11.69
N GLY A 29 -19.08 15.00 12.64
CA GLY A 29 -20.27 14.17 12.91
C GLY A 29 -20.51 13.04 11.91
N LYS A 30 -19.54 12.72 11.03
CA LYS A 30 -19.66 11.60 10.10
C LYS A 30 -19.19 10.30 10.76
N LYS A 31 -19.86 9.19 10.45
CA LYS A 31 -19.40 7.85 10.83
C LYS A 31 -18.26 7.42 9.94
N VAL A 32 -17.07 7.17 10.53
CA VAL A 32 -15.87 6.77 9.79
C VAL A 32 -15.38 5.40 10.25
N ALA A 33 -14.95 4.57 9.31
CA ALA A 33 -14.19 3.36 9.60
C ALA A 33 -12.75 3.54 9.14
N HIS A 34 -11.79 3.30 10.04
CA HIS A 34 -10.36 3.24 9.70
C HIS A 34 -9.95 1.78 9.53
N VAL A 35 -9.48 1.41 8.35
CA VAL A 35 -9.17 0.03 7.96
C VAL A 35 -7.72 -0.08 7.53
N TRP A 36 -6.97 -0.89 8.25
CA TRP A 36 -5.64 -1.30 7.84
C TRP A 36 -5.69 -2.61 7.06
N MET A 37 -5.11 -2.64 5.84
CA MET A 37 -5.24 -3.76 4.93
C MET A 37 -3.88 -4.18 4.33
N ARG A 38 -3.04 -4.80 5.15
CA ARG A 38 -1.74 -5.36 4.74
C ARG A 38 -1.64 -6.84 5.10
N PHE A 39 -0.80 -7.59 4.39
CA PHE A 39 -0.49 -9.00 4.67
C PHE A 39 -1.68 -9.95 4.61
N ASN A 40 -2.59 -9.73 3.69
CA ASN A 40 -3.72 -10.62 3.44
C ASN A 40 -3.29 -11.81 2.57
N ASN A 41 -2.35 -12.62 3.09
CA ASN A 41 -1.82 -13.79 2.39
C ASN A 41 -2.61 -15.04 2.80
N PHE A 42 -3.48 -15.52 1.93
CA PHE A 42 -4.20 -16.79 2.09
C PHE A 42 -3.48 -17.88 1.26
N PHE A 43 -3.64 -17.83 -0.05
CA PHE A 43 -3.06 -18.79 -0.98
C PHE A 43 -1.57 -18.51 -1.25
N SER A 44 -1.17 -17.26 -1.38
CA SER A 44 0.22 -16.86 -1.56
C SER A 44 1.12 -17.29 -0.40
N LYS A 45 0.55 -17.53 0.80
CA LYS A 45 1.29 -18.00 1.98
C LYS A 45 2.02 -19.34 1.73
N VAL A 46 1.39 -20.24 1.00
CA VAL A 46 1.99 -21.54 0.64
C VAL A 46 3.19 -21.35 -0.29
N LEU A 47 3.02 -20.50 -1.32
CA LEU A 47 4.11 -20.17 -2.24
C LEU A 47 5.26 -19.47 -1.52
N LEU A 48 4.96 -18.53 -0.61
CA LEU A 48 5.95 -17.84 0.21
C LEU A 48 6.71 -18.80 1.13
N ALA A 49 6.03 -19.81 1.72
CA ALA A 49 6.69 -20.83 2.53
C ALA A 49 7.68 -21.65 1.68
N PHE A 50 7.28 -22.07 0.49
CA PHE A 50 8.13 -22.78 -0.44
C PHE A 50 9.31 -21.91 -0.93
N ALA A 51 9.05 -20.65 -1.29
CA ALA A 51 10.09 -19.70 -1.67
C ALA A 51 11.11 -19.48 -0.54
N ARG A 52 10.64 -19.50 0.71
CA ARG A 52 11.52 -19.40 1.89
C ARG A 52 12.42 -20.61 2.06
N MET A 53 11.90 -21.81 1.87
CA MET A 53 12.71 -23.05 1.90
C MET A 53 13.80 -23.06 0.84
N ARG A 54 13.59 -22.37 -0.28
CA ARG A 54 14.56 -22.22 -1.38
C ARG A 54 15.45 -20.98 -1.27
N GLY A 55 15.32 -20.17 -0.18
CA GLY A 55 16.14 -18.96 0.04
C GLY A 55 15.72 -17.72 -0.75
N TYR A 56 14.63 -17.78 -1.53
CA TYR A 56 14.12 -16.65 -2.32
C TYR A 56 13.24 -15.70 -1.49
N SER A 57 12.88 -16.08 -0.28
CA SER A 57 12.17 -15.22 0.70
C SER A 57 12.87 -15.39 2.04
N TYR A 58 13.30 -14.28 2.63
CA TYR A 58 14.09 -14.31 3.86
C TYR A 58 13.82 -13.11 4.74
N TYR A 59 14.30 -13.17 5.98
CA TYR A 59 14.24 -12.06 6.92
C TYR A 59 15.62 -11.53 7.21
N LYS A 60 15.73 -10.20 7.25
CA LYS A 60 16.89 -9.51 7.82
C LYS A 60 16.47 -8.76 9.08
N TYR A 61 17.36 -8.68 10.04
CA TYR A 61 17.15 -7.94 11.28
C TYR A 61 18.04 -6.70 11.25
N PHE A 62 17.43 -5.53 11.46
CA PHE A 62 18.11 -4.26 11.57
C PHE A 62 17.71 -3.63 12.89
N ASP A 63 18.67 -3.53 13.81
CA ASP A 63 18.43 -2.96 15.15
C ASP A 63 17.23 -3.58 15.91
N GLY A 64 17.09 -4.92 15.79
CA GLY A 64 15.97 -5.67 16.40
C GLY A 64 14.68 -5.67 15.59
N ILE A 65 14.58 -4.87 14.53
CA ILE A 65 13.41 -4.81 13.65
C ILE A 65 13.54 -5.85 12.56
N LYS A 66 12.54 -6.73 12.45
CA LYS A 66 12.49 -7.81 11.47
C LYS A 66 11.87 -7.31 10.16
N MET A 67 12.64 -7.34 9.09
CA MET A 67 12.17 -7.04 7.73
C MET A 67 12.17 -8.30 6.86
N GLY A 68 11.08 -8.47 6.09
CA GLY A 68 10.97 -9.55 5.09
C GLY A 68 11.36 -9.04 3.70
N PHE A 69 12.14 -9.85 3.00
CA PHE A 69 12.54 -9.60 1.63
C PHE A 69 12.15 -10.78 0.74
N HIS A 70 11.73 -10.47 -0.47
CA HIS A 70 11.33 -11.43 -1.49
C HIS A 70 12.08 -11.12 -2.79
N ASP A 71 13.02 -11.98 -3.18
CA ASP A 71 13.85 -11.80 -4.37
C ASP A 71 13.33 -12.68 -5.50
N PHE A 72 12.12 -12.35 -5.99
CA PHE A 72 11.47 -13.10 -7.07
C PHE A 72 11.81 -12.58 -8.45
N GLU A 73 12.51 -11.45 -8.53
CA GLU A 73 12.86 -10.76 -9.77
C GLU A 73 13.56 -11.68 -10.80
N ASN A 74 14.47 -12.53 -10.34
CA ASN A 74 15.23 -13.43 -11.20
C ASN A 74 14.66 -14.85 -11.25
N VAL A 75 13.48 -15.09 -10.68
CA VAL A 75 12.87 -16.42 -10.55
C VAL A 75 11.53 -16.44 -11.28
N TRP A 76 11.60 -16.69 -12.60
CA TRP A 76 10.44 -16.58 -13.50
C TRP A 76 9.23 -17.41 -13.04
N TRP A 77 9.42 -18.60 -12.48
CA TRP A 77 8.36 -19.47 -11.99
C TRP A 77 7.76 -19.03 -10.65
N LEU A 78 8.35 -18.06 -9.93
CA LEU A 78 7.76 -17.39 -8.76
C LEU A 78 7.07 -16.08 -9.11
N ARG A 79 7.59 -15.32 -10.07
CA ARG A 79 7.12 -13.96 -10.40
C ARG A 79 5.62 -13.89 -10.68
N TRP A 80 5.19 -14.62 -11.70
CA TRP A 80 3.81 -14.59 -12.14
C TRP A 80 2.85 -15.32 -11.22
N PRO A 81 3.15 -16.55 -10.72
CA PRO A 81 2.29 -17.19 -9.72
C PRO A 81 2.12 -16.37 -8.46
N PHE A 82 3.18 -15.70 -7.97
CA PHE A 82 3.06 -14.82 -6.81
C PHE A 82 2.11 -13.65 -7.07
N ALA A 83 2.29 -12.93 -8.19
CA ALA A 83 1.43 -11.81 -8.57
C ALA A 83 -0.05 -12.26 -8.74
N PHE A 84 -0.28 -13.43 -9.34
CA PHE A 84 -1.62 -13.99 -9.52
C PHE A 84 -2.27 -14.37 -8.19
N LEU A 85 -1.54 -15.06 -7.30
CA LEU A 85 -2.07 -15.42 -5.98
C LEU A 85 -2.33 -14.19 -5.11
N GLN A 86 -1.47 -13.16 -5.18
CA GLN A 86 -1.72 -11.88 -4.50
C GLN A 86 -2.99 -11.20 -5.02
N MET A 87 -3.27 -11.29 -6.32
CA MET A 87 -4.52 -10.79 -6.89
C MET A 87 -5.74 -11.48 -6.25
N ILE A 88 -5.71 -12.81 -6.11
CA ILE A 88 -6.80 -13.57 -5.49
C ILE A 88 -6.95 -13.19 -4.02
N ASP A 89 -5.85 -13.24 -3.27
CA ASP A 89 -5.83 -13.00 -1.82
C ASP A 89 -6.36 -11.62 -1.47
N VAL A 90 -5.92 -10.59 -2.21
CA VAL A 90 -6.34 -9.21 -1.99
C VAL A 90 -7.82 -8.99 -2.31
N ASN A 91 -8.35 -9.62 -3.36
CA ASN A 91 -9.77 -9.48 -3.69
C ASN A 91 -10.66 -10.16 -2.64
N ILE A 92 -10.26 -11.32 -2.12
CA ILE A 92 -10.95 -11.99 -1.02
C ILE A 92 -10.94 -11.09 0.23
N ALA A 93 -9.78 -10.57 0.61
CA ALA A 93 -9.64 -9.67 1.74
C ALA A 93 -10.48 -8.40 1.58
N SER A 94 -10.48 -7.82 0.38
CA SER A 94 -11.28 -6.63 0.05
C SER A 94 -12.77 -6.88 0.24
N TRP A 95 -13.27 -8.03 -0.23
CA TRP A 95 -14.67 -8.41 -0.09
C TRP A 95 -15.09 -8.51 1.38
N PHE A 96 -14.27 -9.15 2.23
CA PHE A 96 -14.54 -9.21 3.68
C PHE A 96 -14.51 -7.82 4.31
N LYS A 97 -13.48 -7.01 4.02
CA LYS A 97 -13.35 -5.66 4.60
C LYS A 97 -14.48 -4.74 4.20
N PHE A 98 -14.92 -4.76 2.95
CA PHE A 98 -16.08 -3.96 2.55
C PHE A 98 -17.37 -4.36 3.28
N ARG A 99 -17.55 -5.64 3.60
CA ARG A 99 -18.71 -6.08 4.38
C ARG A 99 -18.69 -5.55 5.81
N THR A 100 -17.53 -5.52 6.45
CA THR A 100 -17.39 -5.01 7.83
C THR A 100 -17.53 -3.48 7.90
N CYS A 101 -17.32 -2.78 6.80
CA CYS A 101 -17.40 -1.32 6.75
C CYS A 101 -18.78 -0.78 6.37
N LYS A 102 -19.76 -1.65 6.13
CA LYS A 102 -21.13 -1.22 5.80
C LYS A 102 -21.73 -0.38 6.93
N GLY A 103 -22.43 0.69 6.56
CA GLY A 103 -23.09 1.59 7.51
C GLY A 103 -22.22 2.77 7.98
N ASN A 104 -20.99 2.90 7.48
CA ASN A 104 -20.18 4.11 7.66
C ASN A 104 -20.40 5.08 6.50
N ASP A 105 -20.28 6.38 6.78
CA ASP A 105 -20.34 7.43 5.76
C ASP A 105 -19.06 7.49 4.95
N VAL A 106 -17.91 7.34 5.64
CA VAL A 106 -16.58 7.36 5.07
C VAL A 106 -15.79 6.13 5.54
N VAL A 107 -15.00 5.55 4.65
CA VAL A 107 -14.04 4.47 4.99
C VAL A 107 -12.65 4.90 4.54
N VAL A 108 -11.75 5.02 5.50
CA VAL A 108 -10.34 5.35 5.26
C VAL A 108 -9.53 4.07 5.29
N PHE A 109 -8.99 3.68 4.14
CA PHE A 109 -8.07 2.55 4.03
C PHE A 109 -6.64 3.04 4.14
N GLU A 110 -5.95 2.60 5.17
CA GLU A 110 -4.50 2.65 5.26
C GLU A 110 -3.93 1.31 4.81
N ARG A 111 -3.01 1.30 3.87
CA ARG A 111 -2.54 0.06 3.22
C ARG A 111 -3.67 -0.64 2.47
N SER A 112 -3.86 -0.27 1.28
CA SER A 112 -4.89 -0.77 0.36
C SER A 112 -4.28 -1.73 -0.69
N PRO A 113 -5.07 -2.31 -1.58
CA PRO A 113 -4.56 -3.08 -2.72
C PRO A 113 -3.58 -2.31 -3.62
N TRP A 114 -3.62 -0.99 -3.60
CA TRP A 114 -2.66 -0.15 -4.31
C TRP A 114 -1.23 -0.30 -3.76
N ASP A 115 -1.10 -0.39 -2.43
CA ASP A 115 0.19 -0.65 -1.77
C ASP A 115 0.66 -2.08 -2.07
N THR A 116 -0.26 -3.06 -2.08
CA THR A 116 0.06 -4.44 -2.47
C THR A 116 0.56 -4.51 -3.91
N LEU A 117 -0.04 -3.75 -4.84
CA LEU A 117 0.43 -3.68 -6.23
C LEU A 117 1.88 -3.16 -6.31
N SER A 118 2.21 -2.11 -5.54
CA SER A 118 3.57 -1.57 -5.45
C SER A 118 4.55 -2.60 -4.89
N ASP A 119 4.16 -3.30 -3.81
CA ASP A 119 5.00 -4.33 -3.18
C ASP A 119 5.24 -5.51 -4.14
N VAL A 120 4.19 -6.00 -4.83
CA VAL A 120 4.31 -7.07 -5.82
C VAL A 120 5.24 -6.67 -6.97
N MET A 121 5.14 -5.44 -7.48
CA MET A 121 6.06 -4.94 -8.51
C MET A 121 7.51 -4.90 -8.01
N ALA A 122 7.73 -4.45 -6.78
CA ALA A 122 9.06 -4.39 -6.19
C ALA A 122 9.65 -5.78 -5.90
N ASP A 123 8.83 -6.75 -5.51
CA ASP A 123 9.26 -8.10 -5.18
C ASP A 123 9.51 -8.97 -6.42
N THR A 124 8.71 -8.77 -7.45
CA THR A 124 8.77 -9.58 -8.67
C THR A 124 9.60 -8.95 -9.78
N GLY A 125 9.91 -7.66 -9.72
CA GLY A 125 10.54 -6.93 -10.81
C GLY A 125 9.67 -6.85 -12.08
N ILE A 126 8.36 -7.17 -12.01
CA ILE A 126 7.47 -7.05 -13.16
C ILE A 126 7.15 -5.58 -13.39
N GLN A 127 7.82 -5.01 -14.40
CA GLN A 127 7.58 -3.62 -14.78
C GLN A 127 6.19 -3.44 -15.39
N TYR A 128 5.57 -2.31 -15.11
CA TYR A 128 4.24 -1.92 -15.65
C TYR A 128 3.12 -2.95 -15.35
N LEU A 129 3.23 -3.65 -14.20
CA LEU A 129 2.19 -4.60 -13.78
C LEU A 129 0.80 -3.93 -13.70
N GLU A 130 0.75 -2.64 -13.35
CA GLU A 130 -0.47 -1.82 -13.30
C GLU A 130 -1.22 -1.73 -14.65
N LYS A 131 -0.54 -2.00 -15.76
CA LYS A 131 -1.12 -1.95 -17.10
C LYS A 131 -1.73 -3.28 -17.56
N ASN A 132 -1.35 -4.40 -16.94
CA ASN A 132 -1.81 -5.72 -17.33
C ASN A 132 -3.05 -6.19 -16.53
N CYS A 133 -3.62 -7.34 -16.92
CA CYS A 133 -4.84 -7.88 -16.31
C CYS A 133 -4.65 -8.27 -14.83
N ILE A 134 -3.48 -8.78 -14.44
CA ILE A 134 -3.19 -9.18 -13.05
C ILE A 134 -3.11 -7.93 -12.15
N GLY A 135 -2.33 -6.93 -12.54
CA GLY A 135 -2.21 -5.70 -11.77
C GLY A 135 -3.53 -4.95 -11.65
N ARG A 136 -4.30 -4.86 -12.76
CA ARG A 136 -5.67 -4.32 -12.72
C ARG A 136 -6.59 -5.17 -11.85
N GLY A 137 -6.40 -6.47 -11.84
CA GLY A 137 -7.11 -7.41 -10.98
C GLY A 137 -6.80 -7.21 -9.50
N ILE A 138 -5.56 -6.91 -9.11
CA ILE A 138 -5.18 -6.60 -7.73
C ILE A 138 -6.00 -5.42 -7.19
N VAL A 139 -6.18 -4.36 -7.98
CA VAL A 139 -6.86 -3.14 -7.55
C VAL A 139 -8.34 -3.09 -7.94
N HIS A 140 -8.89 -4.16 -8.51
CA HIS A 140 -10.24 -4.20 -9.09
C HIS A 140 -11.33 -3.73 -8.14
N ALA A 141 -11.29 -4.17 -6.89
CA ALA A 141 -12.31 -3.84 -5.89
C ALA A 141 -12.35 -2.34 -5.54
N PHE A 142 -11.26 -1.60 -5.75
CA PHE A 142 -11.09 -0.20 -5.38
C PHE A 142 -11.09 0.75 -6.56
N ARG A 143 -10.71 0.27 -7.73
CA ARG A 143 -10.59 1.07 -8.95
C ARG A 143 -11.94 1.70 -9.34
N GLY A 144 -11.96 3.03 -9.51
CA GLY A 144 -13.17 3.80 -9.85
C GLY A 144 -14.18 3.93 -8.71
N LYS A 145 -13.88 3.39 -7.52
CA LYS A 145 -14.76 3.45 -6.33
C LYS A 145 -14.12 4.18 -5.16
N SER A 146 -12.82 4.39 -5.21
CA SER A 146 -12.06 5.05 -4.15
C SER A 146 -11.34 6.28 -4.66
N ILE A 147 -11.24 7.28 -3.81
CA ILE A 147 -10.32 8.40 -3.95
C ILE A 147 -8.98 7.95 -3.38
N VAL A 148 -7.92 8.06 -4.18
CA VAL A 148 -6.59 7.63 -3.77
C VAL A 148 -5.74 8.86 -3.48
N LEU A 149 -5.30 9.00 -2.25
CA LEU A 149 -4.43 10.06 -1.76
C LEU A 149 -3.03 9.50 -1.62
N TRP A 150 -2.13 9.91 -2.50
CA TRP A 150 -0.74 9.50 -2.45
C TRP A 150 0.06 10.45 -1.58
N VAL A 151 0.50 9.96 -0.42
CA VAL A 151 1.36 10.70 0.51
C VAL A 151 2.78 10.66 -0.02
N ASP A 152 3.23 11.80 -0.53
CA ASP A 152 4.58 12.01 -1.05
C ASP A 152 5.43 12.73 -0.01
N ARG A 153 6.62 12.20 0.24
CA ARG A 153 7.60 12.75 1.15
C ARG A 153 8.99 12.59 0.56
N ASP A 154 9.86 13.55 0.84
CA ASP A 154 11.27 13.51 0.44
C ASP A 154 11.97 12.22 0.91
N ILE A 155 12.72 11.60 0.00
CA ILE A 155 13.37 10.30 0.22
C ILE A 155 14.41 10.35 1.34
N VAL A 156 15.12 11.48 1.49
CA VAL A 156 16.12 11.64 2.55
C VAL A 156 15.41 11.65 3.90
N SER A 157 14.32 12.43 4.01
CA SER A 157 13.47 12.47 5.21
C SER A 157 12.86 11.11 5.54
N ILE A 158 12.47 10.33 4.52
CA ILE A 158 11.96 8.96 4.71
C ILE A 158 13.06 8.06 5.27
N ARG A 159 14.24 8.06 4.66
CA ARG A 159 15.37 7.23 5.08
C ARG A 159 15.84 7.58 6.48
N ASP A 160 15.83 8.87 6.84
CA ASP A 160 16.26 9.34 8.17
C ASP A 160 15.21 9.08 9.27
N SER A 161 13.96 8.82 8.89
CA SER A 161 12.90 8.55 9.86
C SER A 161 13.07 7.26 10.63
N ARG A 162 13.73 6.24 10.03
CA ARG A 162 13.90 4.91 10.63
C ARG A 162 15.13 4.22 10.05
N ILE A 163 15.86 3.49 10.90
CA ILE A 163 17.10 2.82 10.51
C ILE A 163 16.87 1.72 9.47
N GLU A 164 15.76 0.98 9.58
CA GLU A 164 15.43 -0.07 8.65
C GLU A 164 15.14 0.44 7.24
N LEU A 165 14.67 1.70 7.10
CA LEU A 165 14.42 2.31 5.80
C LEU A 165 15.72 2.74 5.09
N LYS A 166 16.77 3.03 5.86
CA LYS A 166 18.11 3.26 5.30
C LYS A 166 18.66 2.02 4.59
N MET A 167 18.27 0.84 5.09
CA MET A 167 18.74 -0.46 4.60
C MET A 167 17.78 -1.13 3.61
N ASP A 168 16.60 -0.55 3.38
CA ASP A 168 15.66 -1.08 2.38
C ASP A 168 16.10 -0.69 0.97
N TYR A 169 16.77 -1.63 0.30
CA TYR A 169 17.22 -1.45 -1.08
C TYR A 169 16.07 -1.39 -2.11
N LYS A 170 14.85 -1.78 -1.72
CA LYS A 170 13.66 -1.69 -2.58
C LYS A 170 12.89 -0.38 -2.41
N LEU A 171 13.28 0.47 -1.48
CA LEU A 171 12.56 1.71 -1.17
C LEU A 171 12.45 2.62 -2.40
N ASP A 172 13.55 2.82 -3.14
CA ASP A 172 13.57 3.66 -4.34
C ASP A 172 12.65 3.12 -5.44
N VAL A 173 12.65 1.80 -5.62
CA VAL A 173 11.76 1.12 -6.57
C VAL A 173 10.30 1.31 -6.17
N LYS A 174 9.98 1.21 -4.88
CA LYS A 174 8.62 1.43 -4.38
C LYS A 174 8.17 2.88 -4.61
N ILE A 175 9.02 3.86 -4.29
CA ILE A 175 8.72 5.29 -4.53
C ILE A 175 8.45 5.53 -6.02
N SER A 176 9.30 5.02 -6.90
CA SER A 176 9.11 5.11 -8.35
C SER A 176 7.81 4.44 -8.82
N ASN A 177 7.44 3.30 -8.22
CA ASN A 177 6.17 2.63 -8.50
C ASN A 177 4.98 3.50 -8.11
N TYR A 178 4.99 4.12 -6.91
CA TYR A 178 3.91 5.03 -6.49
C TYR A 178 3.78 6.22 -7.42
N GLN A 179 4.88 6.87 -7.79
CA GLN A 179 4.87 8.00 -8.72
C GLN A 179 4.29 7.61 -10.09
N ARG A 180 4.71 6.46 -10.63
CA ARG A 180 4.20 5.95 -11.89
C ARG A 180 2.71 5.60 -11.83
N MET A 181 2.28 4.94 -10.76
CA MET A 181 0.86 4.61 -10.54
C MET A 181 0.02 5.87 -10.34
N ALA A 182 0.52 6.86 -9.58
CA ALA A 182 -0.17 8.13 -9.39
C ALA A 182 -0.45 8.83 -10.72
N ASN A 183 0.56 8.89 -11.59
CA ASN A 183 0.41 9.46 -12.93
C ASN A 183 -0.53 8.63 -13.82
N PHE A 184 -0.46 7.30 -13.74
CA PHE A 184 -1.28 6.43 -14.58
C PHE A 184 -2.75 6.39 -14.18
N PHE A 185 -3.05 6.42 -12.87
CA PHE A 185 -4.41 6.33 -12.35
C PHE A 185 -5.00 7.69 -11.95
N GLY A 186 -4.25 8.79 -12.07
CA GLY A 186 -4.72 10.13 -11.71
C GLY A 186 -4.94 10.32 -10.21
N TRP A 187 -4.02 9.83 -9.37
CA TRP A 187 -4.14 9.98 -7.91
C TRP A 187 -3.89 11.41 -7.45
N VAL A 188 -4.48 11.77 -6.34
CA VAL A 188 -4.22 13.04 -5.68
C VAL A 188 -2.91 12.95 -4.90
N ARG A 189 -1.97 13.83 -5.21
CA ARG A 189 -0.71 13.95 -4.48
C ARG A 189 -0.91 14.80 -3.23
N ILE A 190 -0.54 14.26 -2.08
CA ILE A 190 -0.50 14.97 -0.79
C ILE A 190 0.97 15.16 -0.41
N ASP A 191 1.42 16.40 -0.40
CA ASP A 191 2.77 16.75 -0.01
C ASP A 191 2.92 16.73 1.51
N ASN A 192 3.68 15.76 2.04
CA ASN A 192 3.95 15.60 3.47
C ASN A 192 5.36 16.08 3.86
N ASN A 193 5.93 17.03 3.11
CA ASN A 193 7.12 17.79 3.51
C ASN A 193 6.74 19.08 4.26
N ARG A 194 5.45 19.38 4.34
CA ARG A 194 4.85 20.52 5.05
C ARG A 194 4.34 20.10 6.45
N SER A 195 3.62 21.01 7.12
CA SER A 195 2.98 20.68 8.39
C SER A 195 1.88 19.63 8.21
N ILE A 196 1.64 18.84 9.27
CA ILE A 196 0.59 17.81 9.27
C ILE A 196 -0.77 18.45 9.07
N GLU A 197 -1.01 19.63 9.65
CA GLU A 197 -2.26 20.39 9.56
C GLU A 197 -2.57 20.78 8.13
N GLU A 198 -1.57 21.26 7.38
CA GLU A 198 -1.73 21.63 5.96
C GLU A 198 -2.03 20.38 5.11
N ALA A 199 -1.29 19.29 5.31
CA ALA A 199 -1.51 18.05 4.58
C ALA A 199 -2.92 17.48 4.85
N VAL A 200 -3.38 17.49 6.12
CA VAL A 200 -4.73 17.04 6.49
C VAL A 200 -5.81 17.96 5.89
N LYS A 201 -5.58 19.28 5.87
CA LYS A 201 -6.50 20.22 5.23
C LYS A 201 -6.67 19.93 3.74
N ASP A 202 -5.58 19.62 3.03
CA ASP A 202 -5.64 19.24 1.62
C ASP A 202 -6.41 17.92 1.45
N MET A 203 -6.19 16.93 2.33
CA MET A 203 -6.93 15.65 2.28
C MET A 203 -8.43 15.83 2.52
N LEU A 204 -8.83 16.75 3.41
CA LEU A 204 -10.23 17.03 3.74
C LEU A 204 -11.03 17.62 2.58
N ALA A 205 -10.38 18.18 1.58
CA ALA A 205 -11.04 18.68 0.37
C ALA A 205 -11.65 17.54 -0.48
N TYR A 206 -11.26 16.28 -0.22
CA TYR A 206 -11.72 15.08 -0.93
C TYR A 206 -12.69 14.21 -0.13
N VAL A 207 -13.10 14.64 1.07
CA VAL A 207 -14.03 13.96 1.99
C VAL A 207 -15.42 14.60 1.92
#